data_29dbd5a6449b3e4f21c230df80754656
#
_entry.id   29dbd5a6449b3e4f21c230df80754656
#
_cell.length_a   1.000
_cell.length_b   1.000
_cell.length_c   1.000
_cell.angle_alpha   90.00
_cell.angle_beta   90.00
_cell.angle_gamma   90.00
#
_symmetry.space_group_name_H-M   'P 1'
#
loop_
_entity.id
_entity.type
_entity.pdbx_description
1 polymer ?
#
loop_
_entity_poly.entity_id
_entity_poly.type
_entity_poly.pdbx_seq_one_letter_code
_entity_poly.pdbx_strand_id
1 'polypeptide(L)'
;MKILLRIAVARLIVVPVVFGGVITTGQWYEFHYHDAGAWAHACGGDCVPGTPSGISVDAGDPPWLISDDVLLTITDAFLGGDNFSVYDNAALVGTTPVVSTGANCGPAVVTCLANPAMSHAVFALGAGSHSITIQVENSPYQSGAAFFRVDSVPEPATYLLFATGLAGVWLARKRLS
;
A
#
# COMPACT_ATOMS: atom_id res chain seq x y z
N MET A 1 7.07 59.19 28.25
CA MET A 1 7.09 58.43 26.97
C MET A 1 7.37 56.97 27.30
N LYS A 2 6.31 56.09 27.37
CA LYS A 2 6.42 54.67 27.75
C LYS A 2 6.52 53.84 26.46
N ILE A 3 7.70 53.23 26.22
CA ILE A 3 7.93 52.33 25.09
C ILE A 3 7.44 50.94 25.52
N LEU A 4 6.35 50.46 24.90
CA LEU A 4 5.83 49.12 25.07
C LEU A 4 6.61 48.17 24.14
N LEU A 5 7.52 47.39 24.72
CA LEU A 5 8.23 46.33 24.05
C LEU A 5 7.26 45.13 23.84
N ARG A 6 6.79 44.93 22.59
CA ARG A 6 6.01 43.76 22.22
C ARG A 6 6.95 42.59 21.96
N ILE A 7 7.01 41.64 22.88
CA ILE A 7 7.72 40.38 22.70
C ILE A 7 6.84 39.48 21.81
N ALA A 8 7.25 39.25 20.58
CA ALA A 8 6.64 38.25 19.70
C ALA A 8 7.09 36.87 20.14
N VAL A 9 6.20 36.09 20.72
CA VAL A 9 6.44 34.67 21.03
C VAL A 9 6.27 33.86 19.76
N ALA A 10 7.38 33.49 19.16
CA ALA A 10 7.38 32.55 18.05
C ALA A 10 6.96 31.18 18.59
N ARG A 11 5.77 30.69 18.19
CA ARG A 11 5.34 29.32 18.46
C ARG A 11 6.15 28.38 17.56
N LEU A 12 7.07 27.65 18.16
CA LEU A 12 7.76 26.53 17.50
C LEU A 12 6.72 25.43 17.25
N ILE A 13 6.30 25.26 16.00
CA ILE A 13 5.47 24.14 15.58
C ILE A 13 6.41 22.93 15.48
N VAL A 14 6.39 22.07 16.49
CA VAL A 14 7.03 20.75 16.42
C VAL A 14 6.13 19.89 15.55
N VAL A 15 6.52 19.70 14.29
CA VAL A 15 5.88 18.70 13.42
C VAL A 15 6.43 17.35 13.86
N PRO A 16 5.58 16.42 14.31
CA PRO A 16 6.05 15.07 14.61
C PRO A 16 6.59 14.45 13.32
N VAL A 17 7.85 14.03 13.31
CA VAL A 17 8.40 13.23 12.23
C VAL A 17 7.83 11.83 12.43
N VAL A 18 6.83 11.48 11.66
CA VAL A 18 6.29 10.12 11.62
C VAL A 18 7.28 9.29 10.77
N PHE A 19 8.01 8.41 11.40
CA PHE A 19 8.84 7.43 10.71
C PHE A 19 7.92 6.31 10.21
N GLY A 20 7.29 6.52 9.06
CA GLY A 20 6.60 5.46 8.34
C GLY A 20 7.60 4.56 7.62
N GLY A 21 7.29 3.29 7.46
CA GLY A 21 8.08 2.38 6.64
C GLY A 21 8.12 2.86 5.19
N VAL A 22 9.32 2.92 4.58
CA VAL A 22 9.44 3.22 3.15
C VAL A 22 9.16 1.95 2.36
N ILE A 23 8.14 1.98 1.53
CA ILE A 23 7.70 0.86 0.73
C ILE A 23 8.35 0.91 -0.66
N THR A 24 8.96 -0.20 -1.06
CA THR A 24 9.54 -0.39 -2.40
C THR A 24 8.55 -1.12 -3.29
N THR A 25 8.36 -0.65 -4.51
CA THR A 25 7.48 -1.29 -5.51
C THR A 25 7.98 -2.68 -5.90
N GLY A 26 7.05 -3.59 -6.15
CA GLY A 26 7.33 -4.98 -6.54
C GLY A 26 7.70 -5.93 -5.40
N GLN A 27 7.89 -5.42 -4.19
CA GLN A 27 8.21 -6.20 -3.00
C GLN A 27 6.95 -6.55 -2.23
N TRP A 28 6.84 -7.80 -1.75
CA TRP A 28 5.82 -8.22 -0.80
C TRP A 28 6.23 -7.85 0.63
N TYR A 29 5.28 -7.31 1.37
CA TYR A 29 5.41 -6.92 2.76
C TYR A 29 4.44 -7.72 3.60
N GLU A 30 4.86 -8.14 4.80
CA GLU A 30 4.04 -8.76 5.81
C GLU A 30 3.73 -7.75 6.92
N PHE A 31 2.50 -7.74 7.36
CA PHE A 31 2.06 -7.01 8.54
C PHE A 31 1.24 -7.92 9.44
N HIS A 32 1.26 -7.62 10.73
CA HIS A 32 0.46 -8.31 11.72
C HIS A 32 -0.69 -7.45 12.20
N TYR A 33 -1.62 -8.08 12.88
CA TYR A 33 -2.78 -7.42 13.47
C TYR A 33 -3.34 -8.26 14.63
N HIS A 34 -4.18 -7.62 15.45
CA HIS A 34 -4.96 -8.23 16.52
C HIS A 34 -6.44 -8.27 16.14
N ASP A 35 -7.31 -8.16 17.13
CA ASP A 35 -8.76 -8.22 17.02
C ASP A 35 -9.34 -7.29 15.96
N ALA A 36 -10.58 -7.55 15.57
CA ALA A 36 -11.36 -6.66 14.72
C ALA A 36 -11.39 -5.23 15.28
N GLY A 37 -11.22 -4.25 14.41
CA GLY A 37 -11.08 -2.84 14.75
C GLY A 37 -9.65 -2.39 15.05
N ALA A 38 -8.70 -3.31 15.23
CA ALA A 38 -7.29 -2.97 15.40
C ALA A 38 -6.65 -2.45 14.10
N TRP A 39 -5.62 -1.64 14.25
CA TRP A 39 -4.75 -1.22 13.16
C TRP A 39 -3.66 -2.26 12.93
N ALA A 40 -3.27 -2.42 11.66
CA ALA A 40 -2.10 -3.19 11.29
C ALA A 40 -0.84 -2.60 11.92
N HIS A 41 0.14 -3.46 12.21
CA HIS A 41 1.43 -3.09 12.80
C HIS A 41 2.54 -3.97 12.20
N ALA A 42 3.79 -3.61 12.51
CA ALA A 42 4.96 -4.40 12.17
C ALA A 42 4.86 -5.82 12.73
N CYS A 43 5.41 -6.81 12.03
CA CYS A 43 5.51 -8.16 12.58
C CYS A 43 6.60 -8.31 13.66
N GLY A 44 7.46 -7.31 13.86
CA GLY A 44 8.38 -7.23 15.01
C GLY A 44 9.41 -8.35 15.12
N GLY A 45 9.74 -9.03 14.03
CA GLY A 45 10.63 -10.18 13.99
C GLY A 45 9.93 -11.53 13.95
N ASP A 46 8.60 -11.55 14.12
CA ASP A 46 7.76 -12.74 14.00
C ASP A 46 7.25 -12.95 12.56
N CYS A 47 7.74 -12.15 11.61
CA CYS A 47 7.42 -12.35 10.21
C CYS A 47 7.80 -13.77 9.79
N VAL A 48 6.85 -14.45 9.18
CA VAL A 48 7.13 -15.75 8.57
C VAL A 48 7.76 -15.49 7.22
N PRO A 49 9.04 -15.83 7.00
CA PRO A 49 9.66 -15.64 5.69
C PRO A 49 8.81 -16.37 4.64
N GLY A 50 8.16 -15.61 3.78
CA GLY A 50 7.36 -16.16 2.70
C GLY A 50 8.20 -17.11 1.86
N THR A 51 7.89 -18.40 1.88
CA THR A 51 8.59 -19.44 1.12
C THR A 51 7.85 -19.73 -0.19
N PRO A 52 8.53 -20.20 -1.18
CA PRO A 52 9.79 -19.93 -1.86
C PRO A 52 9.68 -19.02 -3.09
N SER A 53 8.59 -18.29 -3.26
CA SER A 53 8.36 -17.48 -4.47
C SER A 53 8.12 -15.99 -4.22
N GLY A 54 8.38 -15.54 -3.04
CA GLY A 54 8.25 -14.15 -2.68
C GLY A 54 8.60 -13.97 -1.22
N ILE A 55 9.81 -13.57 -0.95
CA ILE A 55 10.25 -13.21 0.38
C ILE A 55 9.45 -11.97 0.76
N SER A 56 8.45 -12.13 1.64
CA SER A 56 7.87 -10.99 2.33
C SER A 56 8.88 -10.47 3.34
N VAL A 57 8.93 -9.15 3.46
CA VAL A 57 9.73 -8.48 4.49
C VAL A 57 8.77 -7.79 5.45
N ASP A 58 9.26 -7.52 6.66
CA ASP A 58 8.49 -6.74 7.62
C ASP A 58 8.10 -5.39 7.02
N ALA A 59 6.83 -5.06 7.03
CA ALA A 59 6.34 -3.78 6.57
C ALA A 59 6.80 -2.61 7.45
N GLY A 60 7.25 -2.90 8.67
CA GLY A 60 7.40 -1.90 9.72
C GLY A 60 6.06 -1.36 10.19
N ASP A 61 6.08 -0.41 11.12
CA ASP A 61 4.86 0.22 11.60
C ASP A 61 4.29 1.21 10.58
N PRO A 62 2.94 1.25 10.42
CA PRO A 62 2.28 2.25 9.60
C PRO A 62 2.41 3.68 10.22
N PRO A 63 2.18 4.75 9.46
CA PRO A 63 1.74 4.73 8.06
C PRO A 63 2.86 4.33 7.09
N TRP A 64 2.52 3.55 6.07
CA TRP A 64 3.44 3.21 5.00
C TRP A 64 3.41 4.30 3.93
N LEU A 65 4.59 4.82 3.60
CA LEU A 65 4.72 5.94 2.68
C LEU A 65 5.05 5.44 1.28
N ILE A 66 4.25 5.84 0.34
CA ILE A 66 4.33 5.47 -1.08
C ILE A 66 4.24 6.75 -1.90
N SER A 67 4.91 6.81 -3.03
CA SER A 67 4.77 7.88 -4.02
C SER A 67 4.33 7.32 -5.36
N ASP A 68 3.77 8.20 -6.19
CA ASP A 68 3.37 7.95 -7.57
C ASP A 68 2.06 7.16 -7.74
N ASP A 69 1.71 6.93 -9.01
CA ASP A 69 0.53 6.18 -9.41
C ASP A 69 0.80 4.68 -9.27
N VAL A 70 0.10 4.02 -8.36
CA VAL A 70 0.39 2.63 -7.97
C VAL A 70 -0.87 1.79 -7.79
N LEU A 71 -0.68 0.48 -7.85
CA LEU A 71 -1.65 -0.54 -7.45
C LEU A 71 -1.20 -1.15 -6.12
N LEU A 72 -2.05 -1.02 -5.11
CA LEU A 72 -1.85 -1.67 -3.81
C LEU A 72 -2.65 -2.97 -3.77
N THR A 73 -1.97 -4.10 -3.78
CA THR A 73 -2.57 -5.44 -3.63
C THR A 73 -2.45 -5.89 -2.19
N ILE A 74 -3.57 -6.34 -1.61
CA ILE A 74 -3.62 -6.89 -0.24
C ILE A 74 -4.22 -8.29 -0.29
N THR A 75 -3.70 -9.20 0.51
CA THR A 75 -4.27 -10.55 0.71
C THR A 75 -4.15 -10.97 2.16
N ASP A 76 -5.21 -11.59 2.66
CA ASP A 76 -5.20 -12.37 3.89
C ASP A 76 -4.21 -13.54 3.77
N ALA A 77 -3.71 -14.06 4.89
CA ALA A 77 -2.70 -15.11 4.95
C ALA A 77 -3.11 -16.21 5.93
N PHE A 78 -2.48 -17.37 5.81
CA PHE A 78 -2.69 -18.54 6.69
C PHE A 78 -4.14 -19.00 6.73
N LEU A 79 -4.93 -18.57 7.72
CA LEU A 79 -6.31 -18.95 7.94
C LEU A 79 -7.25 -17.87 7.42
N GLY A 80 -8.06 -18.21 6.42
CA GLY A 80 -9.00 -17.28 5.80
C GLY A 80 -10.16 -16.88 6.71
N GLY A 81 -10.60 -15.64 6.54
CA GLY A 81 -11.74 -15.08 7.28
C GLY A 81 -11.51 -13.64 7.73
N ASP A 82 -10.27 -13.20 7.69
CA ASP A 82 -9.92 -11.82 8.00
C ASP A 82 -10.20 -10.92 6.78
N ASN A 83 -10.65 -9.70 7.02
CA ASN A 83 -10.79 -8.69 5.98
C ASN A 83 -10.39 -7.31 6.49
N PHE A 84 -10.02 -6.44 5.56
CA PHE A 84 -9.25 -5.24 5.84
C PHE A 84 -9.84 -4.01 5.14
N SER A 85 -9.92 -2.90 5.87
CA SER A 85 -10.14 -1.56 5.30
C SER A 85 -8.81 -0.85 5.09
N VAL A 86 -8.65 -0.26 3.92
CA VAL A 86 -7.48 0.49 3.51
C VAL A 86 -7.78 1.97 3.54
N TYR A 87 -6.91 2.73 4.17
CA TYR A 87 -6.99 4.18 4.22
C TYR A 87 -5.74 4.80 3.60
N ASP A 88 -5.95 5.82 2.79
CA ASP A 88 -4.89 6.67 2.25
C ASP A 88 -5.09 8.11 2.75
N ASN A 89 -4.06 8.69 3.35
CA ASN A 89 -4.13 10.01 3.96
C ASN A 89 -5.37 10.17 4.88
N ALA A 90 -5.66 9.12 5.66
CA ALA A 90 -6.81 8.97 6.56
C ALA A 90 -8.20 8.89 5.86
N ALA A 91 -8.27 8.86 4.53
CA ALA A 91 -9.50 8.63 3.79
C ALA A 91 -9.65 7.15 3.41
N LEU A 92 -10.84 6.57 3.59
CA LEU A 92 -11.11 5.18 3.19
C LEU A 92 -11.00 5.03 1.67
N VAL A 93 -10.12 4.16 1.22
CA VAL A 93 -9.96 3.77 -0.19
C VAL A 93 -10.92 2.64 -0.55
N GLY A 94 -11.03 1.65 0.32
CA GLY A 94 -11.90 0.51 0.13
C GLY A 94 -11.63 -0.60 1.13
N THR A 95 -12.38 -1.71 1.00
CA THR A 95 -12.31 -2.86 1.90
C THR A 95 -12.15 -4.15 1.10
N THR A 96 -11.32 -5.07 1.57
CA THR A 96 -11.22 -6.40 0.97
C THR A 96 -12.50 -7.20 1.22
N PRO A 97 -12.88 -8.16 0.37
CA PRO A 97 -14.13 -8.90 0.52
C PRO A 97 -14.19 -9.70 1.82
N VAL A 98 -15.38 -9.80 2.40
CA VAL A 98 -15.65 -10.76 3.47
C VAL A 98 -15.70 -12.15 2.87
N VAL A 99 -14.96 -13.09 3.44
CA VAL A 99 -14.93 -14.50 3.04
C VAL A 99 -15.29 -15.41 4.22
N SER A 100 -15.64 -16.66 3.92
CA SER A 100 -15.92 -17.65 4.96
C SER A 100 -14.64 -18.08 5.66
N THR A 101 -14.74 -18.38 6.95
CA THR A 101 -13.65 -18.96 7.74
C THR A 101 -13.34 -20.39 7.32
N GLY A 102 -12.12 -20.87 7.63
CA GLY A 102 -11.71 -22.26 7.47
C GLY A 102 -10.86 -22.57 6.24
N ALA A 103 -10.72 -21.63 5.29
CA ALA A 103 -9.70 -21.75 4.25
C ALA A 103 -8.30 -21.64 4.87
N ASN A 104 -7.31 -22.29 4.24
CA ASN A 104 -5.91 -22.16 4.65
C ASN A 104 -5.06 -22.08 3.39
N CYS A 105 -4.26 -21.04 3.27
CA CYS A 105 -3.30 -20.85 2.17
C CYS A 105 -1.85 -20.97 2.62
N GLY A 106 -1.60 -21.13 3.92
CA GLY A 106 -0.25 -21.11 4.50
C GLY A 106 0.44 -19.76 4.33
N PRO A 107 1.78 -19.74 4.40
CA PRO A 107 2.57 -18.52 4.32
C PRO A 107 2.91 -18.09 2.88
N ALA A 108 2.48 -18.84 1.87
CA ALA A 108 2.88 -18.57 0.47
C ALA A 108 1.91 -17.58 -0.17
N VAL A 109 2.34 -16.34 -0.35
CA VAL A 109 1.54 -15.23 -0.91
C VAL A 109 0.82 -15.62 -2.20
N VAL A 110 1.51 -16.29 -3.12
CA VAL A 110 0.92 -16.71 -4.41
C VAL A 110 -0.23 -17.71 -4.23
N THR A 111 -0.15 -18.57 -3.21
CA THR A 111 -1.20 -19.52 -2.87
C THR A 111 -2.41 -18.80 -2.29
N CYS A 112 -2.17 -17.79 -1.44
CA CYS A 112 -3.24 -16.98 -0.85
C CYS A 112 -3.99 -16.18 -1.92
N LEU A 113 -3.28 -15.52 -2.83
CA LEU A 113 -3.89 -14.78 -3.94
C LEU A 113 -4.66 -15.66 -4.93
N ALA A 114 -4.19 -16.89 -5.16
CA ALA A 114 -4.86 -17.83 -6.06
C ALA A 114 -6.09 -18.51 -5.42
N ASN A 115 -6.24 -18.41 -4.11
CA ASN A 115 -7.34 -19.03 -3.40
C ASN A 115 -8.54 -18.07 -3.24
N PRO A 116 -9.65 -18.28 -3.95
CA PRO A 116 -10.82 -17.38 -3.88
C PRO A 116 -11.51 -17.37 -2.51
N ALA A 117 -11.16 -18.29 -1.61
CA ALA A 117 -11.65 -18.30 -0.24
C ALA A 117 -10.79 -17.46 0.71
N MET A 118 -9.74 -16.82 0.20
CA MET A 118 -8.96 -15.83 0.95
C MET A 118 -9.42 -14.41 0.57
N SER A 119 -9.52 -13.55 1.56
CA SER A 119 -9.85 -12.15 1.33
C SER A 119 -8.68 -11.43 0.66
N HIS A 120 -8.90 -10.89 -0.54
CA HIS A 120 -7.88 -10.11 -1.24
C HIS A 120 -8.50 -9.05 -2.15
N ALA A 121 -7.78 -7.96 -2.39
CA ALA A 121 -8.20 -6.90 -3.29
C ALA A 121 -7.00 -6.13 -3.85
N VAL A 122 -7.26 -5.40 -4.94
CA VAL A 122 -6.32 -4.45 -5.54
C VAL A 122 -6.97 -3.07 -5.53
N PHE A 123 -6.26 -2.10 -5.01
CA PHE A 123 -6.68 -0.70 -4.92
C PHE A 123 -5.78 0.15 -5.82
N ALA A 124 -6.38 0.94 -6.70
CA ALA A 124 -5.64 1.92 -7.49
C ALA A 124 -5.48 3.20 -6.66
N LEU A 125 -4.24 3.63 -6.45
CA LEU A 125 -3.89 4.89 -5.83
C LEU A 125 -3.33 5.79 -6.94
N GLY A 126 -3.94 6.95 -7.16
CA GLY A 126 -3.57 7.88 -8.21
C GLY A 126 -2.20 8.54 -7.98
N ALA A 127 -1.79 9.42 -8.89
CA ALA A 127 -0.52 10.12 -8.75
C ALA A 127 -0.48 10.99 -7.48
N GLY A 128 0.61 10.92 -6.73
CA GLY A 128 0.83 11.73 -5.54
C GLY A 128 1.60 11.02 -4.43
N SER A 129 1.51 11.59 -3.24
CA SER A 129 2.07 10.99 -2.03
C SER A 129 0.96 10.33 -1.23
N HIS A 130 1.17 9.09 -0.86
CA HIS A 130 0.23 8.27 -0.12
C HIS A 130 0.77 7.93 1.26
N SER A 131 -0.13 7.91 2.23
CA SER A 131 0.13 7.56 3.63
C SER A 131 -0.86 6.45 4.02
N ILE A 132 -0.45 5.22 3.82
CA ILE A 132 -1.32 4.05 3.92
C ILE A 132 -1.37 3.53 5.35
N THR A 133 -2.59 3.31 5.83
CA THR A 133 -2.89 2.55 7.03
C THR A 133 -3.95 1.50 6.72
N ILE A 134 -3.90 0.38 7.42
CA ILE A 134 -4.84 -0.74 7.24
C ILE A 134 -5.50 -1.03 8.58
N GLN A 135 -6.81 -1.14 8.58
CA GLN A 135 -7.60 -1.55 9.74
C GLN A 135 -8.24 -2.91 9.49
N VAL A 136 -8.25 -3.74 10.50
CA VAL A 136 -8.92 -5.05 10.46
C VAL A 136 -10.40 -4.86 10.71
N GLU A 137 -11.24 -5.24 9.76
CA GLU A 137 -12.70 -5.17 9.91
C GLU A 137 -13.27 -6.40 10.62
N ASN A 138 -12.73 -7.57 10.27
CA ASN A 138 -13.12 -8.83 10.88
C ASN A 138 -11.88 -9.68 11.13
N SER A 139 -11.79 -10.29 12.30
CA SER A 139 -10.71 -11.21 12.68
C SER A 139 -11.25 -12.34 13.53
N PRO A 140 -11.73 -13.41 12.91
CA PRO A 140 -12.36 -14.54 13.62
C PRO A 140 -11.40 -15.29 14.53
N TYR A 141 -10.09 -15.15 14.31
CA TYR A 141 -9.03 -15.81 15.07
C TYR A 141 -8.32 -14.88 16.06
N GLN A 142 -8.80 -13.64 16.20
CA GLN A 142 -8.31 -12.60 17.15
C GLN A 142 -6.90 -12.09 16.89
N SER A 143 -6.18 -12.64 15.94
CA SER A 143 -4.88 -12.14 15.48
C SER A 143 -4.51 -12.86 14.20
N GLY A 144 -3.63 -12.26 13.41
CA GLY A 144 -3.15 -12.88 12.19
C GLY A 144 -2.05 -12.06 11.53
N ALA A 145 -1.70 -12.53 10.34
CA ALA A 145 -0.81 -11.86 9.42
C ALA A 145 -1.46 -11.73 8.05
N ALA A 146 -1.07 -10.72 7.31
CA ALA A 146 -1.49 -10.53 5.95
C ALA A 146 -0.35 -9.92 5.14
N PHE A 147 -0.51 -9.95 3.82
CA PHE A 147 0.50 -9.43 2.91
C PHE A 147 -0.04 -8.29 2.08
N PHE A 148 0.85 -7.35 1.76
CA PHE A 148 0.57 -6.36 0.72
C PHE A 148 1.77 -6.16 -0.20
N ARG A 149 1.50 -5.68 -1.41
CA ARG A 149 2.49 -5.27 -2.39
C ARG A 149 2.02 -4.02 -3.11
N VAL A 150 2.97 -3.18 -3.44
CA VAL A 150 2.75 -1.99 -4.26
C VAL A 150 3.42 -2.21 -5.60
N ASP A 151 2.69 -2.05 -6.69
CA ASP A 151 3.19 -2.12 -8.04
C ASP A 151 2.97 -0.78 -8.75
N SER A 152 3.94 -0.33 -9.54
CA SER A 152 3.76 0.87 -10.36
C SER A 152 2.71 0.61 -11.44
N VAL A 153 1.83 1.58 -11.66
CA VAL A 153 0.93 1.54 -12.83
C VAL A 153 1.78 1.75 -14.09
N PRO A 154 1.73 0.81 -15.06
CA PRO A 154 2.43 1.00 -16.31
C PRO A 154 1.96 2.30 -16.99
N GLU A 155 2.90 3.19 -17.34
CA GLU A 155 2.54 4.41 -18.06
C GLU A 155 1.74 4.05 -19.34
N PRO A 156 0.63 4.72 -19.61
CA PRO A 156 -0.10 4.49 -20.83
C PRO A 156 0.84 4.62 -22.04
N ALA A 157 0.73 3.71 -23.00
CA ALA A 157 1.52 3.76 -24.24
C ALA A 157 1.33 5.08 -25.04
N THR A 158 0.64 6.03 -24.45
CA THR A 158 0.38 7.38 -24.97
C THR A 158 1.67 8.11 -25.36
N TYR A 159 2.73 8.00 -24.53
CA TYR A 159 4.03 8.61 -24.87
C TYR A 159 4.68 7.97 -26.09
N LEU A 160 4.58 6.65 -26.23
CA LEU A 160 5.05 5.94 -27.40
C LEU A 160 4.24 6.30 -28.65
N LEU A 161 2.92 6.38 -28.52
CA LEU A 161 2.02 6.77 -29.59
C LEU A 161 2.28 8.23 -30.03
N PHE A 162 2.49 9.12 -29.08
CA PHE A 162 2.81 10.51 -29.36
C PHE A 162 4.17 10.64 -30.06
N ALA A 163 5.21 9.95 -29.58
CA ALA A 163 6.55 9.93 -30.19
C ALA A 163 6.50 9.35 -31.62
N THR A 164 5.78 8.26 -31.85
CA THR A 164 5.62 7.66 -33.17
C THR A 164 4.81 8.56 -34.11
N GLY A 165 3.78 9.23 -33.58
CA GLY A 165 3.01 10.24 -34.34
C GLY A 165 3.87 11.42 -34.80
N LEU A 166 4.69 11.99 -33.91
CA LEU A 166 5.61 13.06 -34.25
C LEU A 166 6.68 12.62 -35.29
N ALA A 167 7.24 11.43 -35.12
CA ALA A 167 8.21 10.86 -36.07
C ALA A 167 7.58 10.67 -37.45
N GLY A 168 6.32 10.18 -37.49
CA GLY A 168 5.56 10.05 -38.75
C GLY A 168 5.36 11.37 -39.47
N VAL A 169 4.94 12.42 -38.74
CA VAL A 169 4.78 13.77 -39.30
C VAL A 169 6.11 14.33 -39.82
N TRP A 170 7.20 14.15 -39.08
CA TRP A 170 8.53 14.59 -39.51
C TRP A 170 9.00 13.89 -40.79
N LEU A 171 8.81 12.58 -40.90
CA LEU A 171 9.16 11.79 -42.07
C LEU A 171 8.30 12.19 -43.29
N ALA A 172 6.99 12.43 -43.11
CA ALA A 172 6.11 12.89 -44.14
C ALA A 172 6.52 14.25 -44.70
N ARG A 173 6.87 15.20 -43.83
CA ARG A 173 7.37 16.52 -44.22
C ARG A 173 8.66 16.43 -45.07
N LYS A 174 9.58 15.52 -44.73
CA LYS A 174 10.84 15.33 -45.42
C LYS A 174 10.67 14.74 -46.83
N ARG A 175 9.54 14.06 -47.11
CA ARG A 175 9.23 13.51 -48.45
C ARG A 175 8.52 14.53 -49.38
N LEU A 176 7.99 15.61 -48.82
CA LEU A 176 7.24 16.63 -49.55
C LEU A 176 8.10 17.87 -49.85
N SER A 177 9.32 17.94 -49.35
CA SER A 177 10.34 18.95 -49.65
C SER A 177 11.41 18.39 -50.61
#